data_996e212a63ef76b738e2a921b96fd10a
#
_entry.id   996e212a63ef76b738e2a921b96fd10a
#
_cell.length_a   1.000
_cell.length_b   1.000
_cell.length_c   1.000
_cell.angle_alpha   90.00
_cell.angle_beta   90.00
_cell.angle_gamma   90.00
#
_symmetry.space_group_name_H-M   'P 1'
#
loop_
_entity.id
_entity.type
_entity.pdbx_description
1 polymer ?
#
loop_
_entity_poly.entity_id
_entity_poly.type
_entity_poly.pdbx_seq_one_letter_code
_entity_poly.pdbx_strand_id
1 'polypeptide(L)'
;IPMNTIKNLAIIAHVDHGKTTLIDNLLKQCGIFRENQEVTERIMDSNDLEKERGITILAKPTSIIFNDTRVNIIDTPGHADFGGEVERVLSMVDGVILLIDSSEGPMPQTKFVLGKALKQGLRPIVVINKIDKSDARPDDVLNEVFDLFVSLDANSKQLDFPILYASGRSGWCVNELSENRESLTPLLNKIIEHVPSPDVDNSKPFAMLSTLLDSDPYLGRCLIGRVEQGSAKINDNVHAINLSGKIIETGRLTKLLKFEGMKKIVVNEVNTGDIVCIAGLSVTSVSDTICSTEVNEPIKSTPIDPPTMSINIMVNDSPLAGTEGKKVTSTLIRNRLMDEAETNVAITFSENENKDSFEIGGRGELQLGVLIETMRREGFELTLSRPKVVYKEIDGTKCEPYEEVTIDVDEEFSSVVIDGMNQRKAEMLDMRQSGTDKTRLLFIAPSRGLIGYQSKFLTDTRGTGVINRVFHSYKPFKGEITERRAGALISTGDGKAIAYAIWKLQDRGIMFVKHQTPVYQGMVVGEHSRDNDLEINVLKGKQLTNVRASGSDEAVTLVSPKIMSLEEMMTYINSDELLEVTPMSLRLRKKYLDPNERKKYSKAGSF
;
A
#
# COMPACT_ATOMS: atom_id res chain seq x y z
N ILE A 1 -34.27 0.30 -27.27
CA ILE A 1 -33.81 -0.62 -26.22
C ILE A 1 -33.77 0.22 -24.95
N PRO A 2 -34.49 -0.16 -23.89
CA PRO A 2 -34.46 0.61 -22.65
C PRO A 2 -33.02 0.68 -22.18
N MET A 3 -32.58 1.86 -21.72
CA MET A 3 -31.28 2.03 -21.12
C MET A 3 -31.19 1.09 -19.92
N ASN A 4 -30.27 0.13 -19.97
CA ASN A 4 -30.00 -0.73 -18.84
C ASN A 4 -29.62 0.14 -17.64
N THR A 5 -30.26 -0.09 -16.52
CA THR A 5 -29.93 0.60 -15.28
C THR A 5 -28.48 0.27 -14.90
N ILE A 6 -27.74 1.28 -14.48
CA ILE A 6 -26.34 1.11 -14.04
C ILE A 6 -26.27 1.34 -12.54
N LYS A 7 -25.52 0.48 -11.84
CA LYS A 7 -25.17 0.64 -10.44
C LYS A 7 -23.66 0.59 -10.29
N ASN A 8 -23.08 1.62 -9.71
CA ASN A 8 -21.64 1.72 -9.47
C ASN A 8 -21.38 1.62 -7.98
N LEU A 9 -20.57 0.67 -7.57
CA LEU A 9 -20.22 0.49 -6.17
C LEU A 9 -18.75 0.09 -5.98
N ALA A 10 -18.22 0.43 -4.82
CA ALA A 10 -16.91 0.02 -4.37
C ALA A 10 -17.04 -1.12 -3.34
N ILE A 11 -16.06 -2.00 -3.30
CA ILE A 11 -15.94 -3.01 -2.26
C ILE A 11 -14.81 -2.66 -1.32
N ILE A 12 -15.11 -2.64 -0.03
CA ILE A 12 -14.16 -2.41 1.06
C ILE A 12 -14.05 -3.70 1.86
N ALA A 13 -12.88 -4.29 1.90
CA ALA A 13 -12.63 -5.51 2.64
C ALA A 13 -11.16 -5.62 3.04
N HIS A 14 -10.90 -6.28 4.17
CA HIS A 14 -9.57 -6.80 4.45
C HIS A 14 -9.25 -7.95 3.50
N VAL A 15 -7.99 -8.14 3.12
CA VAL A 15 -7.57 -9.12 2.08
C VAL A 15 -8.07 -10.53 2.36
N ASP A 16 -7.98 -10.98 3.60
CA ASP A 16 -8.37 -12.35 3.96
C ASP A 16 -9.86 -12.51 4.31
N HIS A 17 -10.68 -11.46 4.15
CA HIS A 17 -12.10 -11.52 4.47
C HIS A 17 -12.98 -12.15 3.38
N GLY A 18 -12.37 -12.63 2.29
CA GLY A 18 -13.06 -13.42 1.25
C GLY A 18 -13.62 -12.60 0.09
N LYS A 19 -13.08 -11.40 -0.14
CA LYS A 19 -13.48 -10.51 -1.25
C LYS A 19 -13.37 -11.21 -2.60
N THR A 20 -12.21 -11.77 -2.91
CA THR A 20 -11.94 -12.43 -4.20
C THR A 20 -12.88 -13.59 -4.45
N THR A 21 -13.05 -14.45 -3.45
CA THR A 21 -13.95 -15.61 -3.53
C THR A 21 -15.40 -15.19 -3.75
N LEU A 22 -15.84 -14.11 -3.10
CA LEU A 22 -17.19 -13.57 -3.27
C LEU A 22 -17.38 -13.06 -4.71
N ILE A 23 -16.46 -12.27 -5.22
CA ILE A 23 -16.54 -11.72 -6.59
C ILE A 23 -16.48 -12.83 -7.63
N ASP A 24 -15.61 -13.83 -7.47
CA ASP A 24 -15.52 -14.96 -8.38
C ASP A 24 -16.83 -15.74 -8.45
N ASN A 25 -17.50 -15.96 -7.33
CA ASN A 25 -18.81 -16.62 -7.30
C ASN A 25 -19.92 -15.73 -7.88
N LEU A 26 -19.88 -14.42 -7.68
CA LEU A 26 -20.79 -13.50 -8.37
C LEU A 26 -20.63 -13.57 -9.89
N LEU A 27 -19.39 -13.58 -10.39
CA LEU A 27 -19.09 -13.70 -11.81
C LEU A 27 -19.62 -15.03 -12.38
N LYS A 28 -19.41 -16.14 -11.67
CA LYS A 28 -19.91 -17.46 -12.06
C LYS A 28 -21.43 -17.49 -12.13
N GLN A 29 -22.13 -16.99 -11.13
CA GLN A 29 -23.59 -16.98 -11.07
C GLN A 29 -24.22 -16.04 -12.09
N CYS A 30 -23.52 -15.01 -12.54
CA CYS A 30 -23.94 -14.12 -13.62
C CYS A 30 -23.57 -14.64 -15.03
N GLY A 31 -23.01 -15.84 -15.15
CA GLY A 31 -22.74 -16.50 -16.44
C GLY A 31 -21.56 -15.93 -17.24
N ILE A 32 -20.65 -15.20 -16.60
CA ILE A 32 -19.50 -14.58 -17.27
C ILE A 32 -18.39 -15.59 -17.58
N PHE A 33 -18.30 -16.69 -16.80
CA PHE A 33 -17.41 -17.80 -17.08
C PHE A 33 -18.14 -18.91 -17.84
N ARG A 34 -17.60 -19.33 -18.99
CA ARG A 34 -18.09 -20.52 -19.69
C ARG A 34 -17.72 -21.78 -18.90
N GLU A 35 -18.56 -22.82 -18.93
CA GLU A 35 -18.45 -24.07 -18.15
C GLU A 35 -17.10 -24.82 -18.24
N ASN A 36 -16.22 -24.48 -19.18
CA ASN A 36 -14.94 -25.16 -19.43
C ASN A 36 -13.69 -24.28 -19.21
N GLN A 37 -13.80 -23.10 -18.61
CA GLN A 37 -12.60 -22.37 -18.18
C GLN A 37 -12.23 -22.81 -16.76
N GLU A 38 -11.08 -23.44 -16.58
CA GLU A 38 -10.45 -23.55 -15.28
C GLU A 38 -10.28 -22.12 -14.74
N VAL A 39 -11.14 -21.77 -13.82
CA VAL A 39 -11.09 -20.50 -13.13
C VAL A 39 -9.88 -20.57 -12.21
N THR A 40 -8.83 -19.87 -12.57
CA THR A 40 -7.70 -19.66 -11.65
C THR A 40 -8.30 -18.98 -10.41
N GLU A 41 -8.33 -19.69 -9.30
CA GLU A 41 -8.78 -19.13 -8.03
C GLU A 41 -8.05 -17.80 -7.78
N ARG A 42 -8.82 -16.74 -7.44
CA ARG A 42 -8.35 -15.42 -7.05
C ARG A 42 -7.96 -14.47 -8.19
N ILE A 43 -8.88 -14.24 -9.10
CA ILE A 43 -8.67 -13.32 -10.23
C ILE A 43 -8.45 -11.86 -9.78
N MET A 44 -9.14 -11.39 -8.73
CA MET A 44 -8.99 -10.00 -8.25
C MET A 44 -7.68 -9.75 -7.50
N ASP A 45 -7.23 -10.69 -6.68
CA ASP A 45 -5.96 -10.59 -5.96
C ASP A 45 -4.84 -11.36 -6.70
N SER A 46 -4.72 -11.13 -7.99
CA SER A 46 -3.70 -11.77 -8.82
C SER A 46 -2.27 -11.31 -8.52
N ASN A 47 -2.12 -10.26 -7.71
CA ASN A 47 -0.82 -9.74 -7.30
C ASN A 47 -0.36 -10.42 -5.99
N ASP A 48 0.73 -11.17 -6.06
CA ASP A 48 1.30 -11.84 -4.89
C ASP A 48 1.69 -10.87 -3.76
N LEU A 49 2.04 -9.63 -4.10
CA LEU A 49 2.34 -8.58 -3.12
C LEU A 49 1.12 -8.19 -2.28
N GLU A 50 -0.06 -8.11 -2.88
CA GLU A 50 -1.31 -7.81 -2.16
C GLU A 50 -1.59 -8.87 -1.09
N LYS A 51 -1.37 -10.15 -1.45
CA LYS A 51 -1.52 -11.26 -0.51
C LYS A 51 -0.51 -11.23 0.63
N GLU A 52 0.76 -10.98 0.30
CA GLU A 52 1.84 -10.94 1.30
C GLU A 52 1.71 -9.76 2.27
N ARG A 53 1.28 -8.60 1.79
CA ARG A 53 1.09 -7.39 2.61
C ARG A 53 -0.25 -7.35 3.33
N GLY A 54 -1.20 -8.21 2.94
CA GLY A 54 -2.54 -8.25 3.52
C GLY A 54 -3.39 -7.03 3.20
N ILE A 55 -3.14 -6.36 2.08
CA ILE A 55 -3.89 -5.17 1.63
C ILE A 55 -4.12 -5.17 0.13
N THR A 56 -5.20 -4.52 -0.30
CA THR A 56 -5.41 -4.18 -1.70
C THR A 56 -4.55 -2.98 -2.08
N ILE A 57 -3.75 -3.11 -3.13
CA ILE A 57 -2.83 -2.07 -3.62
C ILE A 57 -3.43 -1.35 -4.82
N LEU A 58 -4.00 -2.10 -5.77
CA LEU A 58 -4.53 -1.58 -7.03
C LEU A 58 -6.06 -1.62 -7.07
N ALA A 59 -6.66 -0.52 -7.51
CA ALA A 59 -8.08 -0.48 -7.83
C ALA A 59 -8.35 -1.18 -9.16
N LYS A 60 -9.31 -2.11 -9.17
CA LYS A 60 -9.68 -2.89 -10.37
C LYS A 60 -11.18 -2.90 -10.55
N PRO A 61 -11.70 -2.43 -11.70
CA PRO A 61 -13.10 -2.54 -12.03
C PRO A 61 -13.49 -3.97 -12.46
N THR A 62 -14.68 -4.37 -12.05
CA THR A 62 -15.34 -5.62 -12.49
C THR A 62 -16.78 -5.31 -12.79
N SER A 63 -17.31 -5.79 -13.91
CA SER A 63 -18.69 -5.54 -14.31
C SER A 63 -19.47 -6.82 -14.51
N ILE A 64 -20.68 -6.84 -13.99
CA ILE A 64 -21.64 -7.95 -14.14
C ILE A 64 -23.00 -7.41 -14.60
N ILE A 65 -23.81 -8.28 -15.22
CA ILE A 65 -25.18 -7.97 -15.63
C ILE A 65 -26.11 -8.90 -14.88
N PHE A 66 -27.08 -8.32 -14.20
CA PHE A 66 -28.11 -9.03 -13.47
C PHE A 66 -29.49 -8.34 -13.65
N ASN A 67 -30.49 -9.05 -14.13
CA ASN A 67 -31.83 -8.52 -14.38
C ASN A 67 -31.82 -7.19 -15.15
N ASP A 68 -31.16 -7.16 -16.31
CA ASP A 68 -30.99 -5.98 -17.17
C ASP A 68 -30.29 -4.77 -16.48
N THR A 69 -29.74 -4.96 -15.30
CA THR A 69 -28.93 -3.97 -14.58
C THR A 69 -27.47 -4.30 -14.71
N ARG A 70 -26.68 -3.31 -15.14
CA ARG A 70 -25.22 -3.38 -15.15
C ARG A 70 -24.69 -2.94 -13.79
N VAL A 71 -23.94 -3.80 -13.14
CA VAL A 71 -23.32 -3.54 -11.84
C VAL A 71 -21.81 -3.47 -12.02
N ASN A 72 -21.24 -2.31 -11.79
CA ASN A 72 -19.80 -2.10 -11.77
C ASN A 72 -19.31 -2.11 -10.33
N ILE A 73 -18.37 -3.00 -10.03
CA ILE A 73 -17.76 -3.15 -8.72
C ILE A 73 -16.28 -2.78 -8.83
N ILE A 74 -15.84 -1.82 -8.01
CA ILE A 74 -14.44 -1.40 -8.00
C ILE A 74 -13.80 -1.81 -6.69
N ASP A 75 -12.70 -2.52 -6.80
CA ASP A 75 -11.85 -2.83 -5.66
C ASP A 75 -11.10 -1.58 -5.21
N THR A 76 -11.06 -1.30 -3.90
CA THR A 76 -10.42 -0.12 -3.34
C THR A 76 -9.12 -0.47 -2.64
N PRO A 77 -8.05 0.36 -2.80
CA PRO A 77 -6.85 0.22 -2.00
C PRO A 77 -7.15 0.30 -0.50
N GLY A 78 -6.42 -0.48 0.30
CA GLY A 78 -6.71 -0.65 1.72
C GLY A 78 -5.84 0.17 2.68
N HIS A 79 -4.87 0.93 2.19
CA HIS A 79 -3.89 1.60 3.03
C HIS A 79 -3.88 3.12 2.84
N ALA A 80 -3.54 3.85 3.91
CA ALA A 80 -3.49 5.31 3.93
C ALA A 80 -2.50 5.93 2.92
N ASP A 81 -1.41 5.22 2.58
CA ASP A 81 -0.45 5.66 1.55
C ASP A 81 -1.10 5.84 0.17
N PHE A 82 -2.23 5.16 -0.07
CA PHE A 82 -3.03 5.24 -1.29
C PHE A 82 -4.28 6.12 -1.13
N GLY A 83 -4.29 7.03 -0.16
CA GLY A 83 -5.45 7.85 0.22
C GLY A 83 -6.05 8.65 -0.93
N GLY A 84 -5.24 9.23 -1.79
CA GLY A 84 -5.71 9.94 -2.98
C GLY A 84 -6.41 9.03 -3.99
N GLU A 85 -5.92 7.82 -4.18
CA GLU A 85 -6.54 6.80 -5.04
C GLU A 85 -7.89 6.35 -4.47
N VAL A 86 -7.95 6.13 -3.17
CA VAL A 86 -9.20 5.80 -2.47
C VAL A 86 -10.26 6.87 -2.71
N GLU A 87 -9.93 8.14 -2.53
CA GLU A 87 -10.88 9.24 -2.75
C GLU A 87 -11.36 9.29 -4.20
N ARG A 88 -10.47 9.12 -5.17
CA ARG A 88 -10.83 9.09 -6.59
C ARG A 88 -11.72 7.92 -6.95
N VAL A 89 -11.41 6.72 -6.45
CA VAL A 89 -12.26 5.53 -6.64
C VAL A 89 -13.66 5.77 -6.06
N LEU A 90 -13.74 6.28 -4.85
CA LEU A 90 -15.01 6.55 -4.18
C LEU A 90 -15.82 7.65 -4.88
N SER A 91 -15.18 8.54 -5.64
CA SER A 91 -15.87 9.56 -6.47
C SER A 91 -16.60 8.97 -7.68
N MET A 92 -16.24 7.77 -8.12
CA MET A 92 -16.88 7.07 -9.25
C MET A 92 -18.10 6.25 -8.87
N VAL A 93 -18.39 6.08 -7.59
CA VAL A 93 -19.37 5.14 -7.10
C VAL A 93 -20.49 5.82 -6.31
N ASP A 94 -21.64 5.16 -6.27
CA ASP A 94 -22.84 5.63 -5.57
C ASP A 94 -23.19 4.75 -4.36
N GLY A 95 -22.47 3.65 -4.20
CA GLY A 95 -22.65 2.72 -3.08
C GLY A 95 -21.36 2.02 -2.70
N VAL A 96 -21.39 1.35 -1.57
CA VAL A 96 -20.25 0.61 -1.01
C VAL A 96 -20.74 -0.70 -0.42
N ILE A 97 -19.98 -1.77 -0.65
CA ILE A 97 -20.09 -3.02 0.12
C ILE A 97 -18.95 -3.05 1.14
N LEU A 98 -19.29 -3.19 2.41
CA LEU A 98 -18.34 -3.48 3.48
C LEU A 98 -18.38 -4.97 3.81
N LEU A 99 -17.33 -5.69 3.44
CA LEU A 99 -17.20 -7.13 3.65
C LEU A 99 -16.38 -7.41 4.91
N ILE A 100 -16.96 -8.13 5.85
CA ILE A 100 -16.38 -8.40 7.17
C ILE A 100 -16.36 -9.91 7.42
N ASP A 101 -15.26 -10.43 7.94
CA ASP A 101 -15.16 -11.82 8.41
C ASP A 101 -15.97 -11.99 9.71
N SER A 102 -16.82 -13.02 9.76
CA SER A 102 -17.72 -13.29 10.89
C SER A 102 -17.03 -13.70 12.19
N SER A 103 -15.76 -14.09 12.13
CA SER A 103 -14.97 -14.44 13.31
C SER A 103 -14.02 -13.33 13.75
N GLU A 104 -13.38 -12.65 12.82
CA GLU A 104 -12.40 -11.60 13.11
C GLU A 104 -13.03 -10.24 13.41
N GLY A 105 -14.14 -9.93 12.75
CA GLY A 105 -14.76 -8.61 12.80
C GLY A 105 -14.03 -7.55 11.98
N PRO A 106 -14.40 -6.26 12.13
CA PRO A 106 -13.80 -5.17 11.37
C PRO A 106 -12.34 -4.97 11.76
N MET A 107 -11.47 -4.94 10.74
CA MET A 107 -10.03 -4.74 10.91
C MET A 107 -9.67 -3.25 10.86
N PRO A 108 -8.61 -2.81 11.55
CA PRO A 108 -8.22 -1.40 11.62
C PRO A 108 -7.97 -0.74 10.26
N GLN A 109 -7.48 -1.49 9.29
CA GLN A 109 -7.17 -1.00 7.95
C GLN A 109 -8.43 -0.55 7.18
N THR A 110 -9.57 -1.19 7.41
CA THR A 110 -10.84 -0.82 6.78
C THR A 110 -11.41 0.50 7.30
N LYS A 111 -11.03 0.93 8.49
CA LYS A 111 -11.48 2.20 9.10
C LYS A 111 -11.17 3.41 8.22
N PHE A 112 -9.98 3.45 7.65
CA PHE A 112 -9.55 4.56 6.81
C PHE A 112 -10.45 4.69 5.57
N VAL A 113 -10.62 3.62 4.82
CA VAL A 113 -11.41 3.62 3.58
C VAL A 113 -12.89 3.84 3.89
N LEU A 114 -13.42 3.19 4.91
CA LEU A 114 -14.79 3.37 5.35
C LEU A 114 -15.05 4.81 5.81
N GLY A 115 -14.14 5.41 6.57
CA GLY A 115 -14.24 6.80 7.00
C GLY A 115 -14.32 7.77 5.82
N LYS A 116 -13.54 7.55 4.77
CA LYS A 116 -13.59 8.32 3.53
C LYS A 116 -14.95 8.15 2.81
N ALA A 117 -15.45 6.92 2.72
CA ALA A 117 -16.75 6.63 2.11
C ALA A 117 -17.90 7.31 2.86
N LEU A 118 -17.91 7.25 4.18
CA LEU A 118 -18.94 7.89 5.00
C LEU A 118 -18.90 9.42 4.91
N LYS A 119 -17.73 10.03 4.85
CA LYS A 119 -17.56 11.48 4.64
C LYS A 119 -18.12 11.96 3.29
N GLN A 120 -18.07 11.11 2.27
CA GLN A 120 -18.65 11.40 0.95
C GLN A 120 -20.17 11.16 0.91
N GLY A 121 -20.77 10.75 2.01
CA GLY A 121 -22.21 10.51 2.10
C GLY A 121 -22.67 9.16 1.55
N LEU A 122 -21.76 8.25 1.24
CA LEU A 122 -22.09 6.91 0.76
C LEU A 122 -22.76 6.08 1.87
N ARG A 123 -23.69 5.22 1.48
CA ARG A 123 -24.46 4.38 2.38
C ARG A 123 -24.06 2.91 2.19
N PRO A 124 -23.20 2.35 3.05
CA PRO A 124 -22.70 0.99 2.90
C PRO A 124 -23.77 -0.10 3.05
N ILE A 125 -23.59 -1.17 2.29
CA ILE A 125 -24.21 -2.47 2.54
C ILE A 125 -23.20 -3.31 3.30
N VAL A 126 -23.57 -3.82 4.48
CA VAL A 126 -22.68 -4.65 5.29
C VAL A 126 -22.91 -6.13 4.98
N VAL A 127 -21.86 -6.83 4.61
CA VAL A 127 -21.89 -8.28 4.35
C VAL A 127 -20.97 -8.97 5.36
N ILE A 128 -21.55 -9.74 6.26
CA ILE A 128 -20.83 -10.57 7.23
C ILE A 128 -20.56 -11.92 6.58
N ASN A 129 -19.33 -12.15 6.20
CA ASN A 129 -18.88 -13.30 5.42
C ASN A 129 -18.34 -14.43 6.29
N LYS A 130 -18.19 -15.60 5.68
CA LYS A 130 -17.66 -16.80 6.31
C LYS A 130 -18.50 -17.30 7.50
N ILE A 131 -19.81 -17.19 7.38
CA ILE A 131 -20.78 -17.66 8.37
C ILE A 131 -20.69 -19.17 8.61
N ASP A 132 -20.18 -19.92 7.65
CA ASP A 132 -19.93 -21.36 7.71
C ASP A 132 -18.76 -21.78 8.60
N LYS A 133 -17.97 -20.81 9.10
CA LYS A 133 -16.89 -21.10 10.06
C LYS A 133 -17.45 -21.53 11.42
N SER A 134 -16.74 -22.45 12.08
CA SER A 134 -17.10 -22.95 13.43
C SER A 134 -16.95 -21.88 14.53
N ASP A 135 -16.08 -20.90 14.33
CA ASP A 135 -15.79 -19.79 15.24
C ASP A 135 -16.52 -18.49 14.86
N ALA A 136 -17.50 -18.58 13.96
CA ALA A 136 -18.31 -17.43 13.55
C ALA A 136 -19.13 -16.87 14.74
N ARG A 137 -19.10 -15.54 14.89
CA ARG A 137 -19.82 -14.78 15.92
C ARG A 137 -20.53 -13.57 15.32
N PRO A 138 -21.52 -13.80 14.43
CA PRO A 138 -22.11 -12.74 13.61
C PRO A 138 -22.75 -11.61 14.41
N ASP A 139 -23.38 -11.89 15.54
CA ASP A 139 -24.04 -10.86 16.36
C ASP A 139 -23.02 -9.94 17.02
N ASP A 140 -21.91 -10.47 17.53
CA ASP A 140 -20.83 -9.67 18.10
C ASP A 140 -20.16 -8.81 17.04
N VAL A 141 -19.90 -9.37 15.85
CA VAL A 141 -19.32 -8.65 14.72
C VAL A 141 -20.24 -7.53 14.25
N LEU A 142 -21.55 -7.75 14.21
CA LEU A 142 -22.51 -6.71 13.87
C LEU A 142 -22.45 -5.54 14.84
N ASN A 143 -22.34 -5.80 16.14
CA ASN A 143 -22.19 -4.76 17.15
C ASN A 143 -20.86 -3.99 16.99
N GLU A 144 -19.77 -4.71 16.70
CA GLU A 144 -18.47 -4.10 16.42
C GLU A 144 -18.52 -3.18 15.17
N VAL A 145 -19.24 -3.58 14.13
CA VAL A 145 -19.44 -2.78 12.91
C VAL A 145 -20.25 -1.53 13.22
N PHE A 146 -21.32 -1.65 13.99
CA PHE A 146 -22.12 -0.52 14.42
C PHE A 146 -21.29 0.49 15.21
N ASP A 147 -20.52 0.02 16.19
CA ASP A 147 -19.62 0.86 16.98
C ASP A 147 -18.56 1.56 16.11
N LEU A 148 -18.04 0.86 15.08
CA LEU A 148 -17.13 1.43 14.11
C LEU A 148 -17.78 2.60 13.34
N PHE A 149 -19.01 2.43 12.86
CA PHE A 149 -19.74 3.49 12.16
C PHE A 149 -19.97 4.70 13.05
N VAL A 150 -20.34 4.47 14.30
CA VAL A 150 -20.50 5.55 15.29
C VAL A 150 -19.17 6.28 15.53
N SER A 151 -18.07 5.57 15.66
CA SER A 151 -16.73 6.14 15.84
C SER A 151 -16.24 6.96 14.65
N LEU A 152 -16.78 6.70 13.47
CA LEU A 152 -16.47 7.41 12.21
C LEU A 152 -17.49 8.52 11.89
N ASP A 153 -18.31 8.92 12.86
CA ASP A 153 -19.32 9.98 12.73
C ASP A 153 -20.37 9.73 11.62
N ALA A 154 -20.77 8.47 11.46
CA ALA A 154 -21.85 8.13 10.53
C ALA A 154 -23.16 8.80 10.91
N ASN A 155 -23.90 9.29 9.91
CA ASN A 155 -25.21 9.87 10.13
C ASN A 155 -26.30 8.80 10.35
N SER A 156 -27.50 9.20 10.72
CA SER A 156 -28.61 8.27 11.02
C SER A 156 -28.97 7.34 9.84
N LYS A 157 -28.88 7.83 8.61
CA LYS A 157 -29.15 7.02 7.40
C LYS A 157 -28.06 5.99 7.16
N GLN A 158 -26.82 6.33 7.47
CA GLN A 158 -25.68 5.42 7.34
C GLN A 158 -25.66 4.37 8.46
N LEU A 159 -26.13 4.71 9.65
CA LEU A 159 -26.27 3.76 10.76
C LEU A 159 -27.39 2.75 10.55
N ASP A 160 -28.37 3.06 9.70
CA ASP A 160 -29.43 2.14 9.26
C ASP A 160 -28.99 1.37 8.01
N PHE A 161 -27.86 0.71 8.10
CA PHE A 161 -27.29 -0.04 6.99
C PHE A 161 -27.96 -1.41 6.80
N PRO A 162 -28.20 -1.86 5.53
CA PRO A 162 -28.61 -3.22 5.24
C PRO A 162 -27.53 -4.23 5.61
N ILE A 163 -27.94 -5.39 6.11
CA ILE A 163 -27.05 -6.46 6.55
C ILE A 163 -27.37 -7.72 5.76
N LEU A 164 -26.32 -8.39 5.30
CA LEU A 164 -26.39 -9.71 4.69
C LEU A 164 -25.38 -10.63 5.35
N TYR A 165 -25.74 -11.90 5.48
CA TYR A 165 -24.87 -12.96 5.97
C TYR A 165 -24.50 -13.85 4.80
N ALA A 166 -23.23 -14.15 4.63
CA ALA A 166 -22.74 -14.84 3.44
C ALA A 166 -21.68 -15.91 3.75
N SER A 167 -21.58 -16.85 2.83
CA SER A 167 -20.40 -17.65 2.60
C SER A 167 -19.96 -17.46 1.15
N GLY A 168 -19.00 -16.58 0.93
CA GLY A 168 -18.47 -16.29 -0.40
C GLY A 168 -17.89 -17.54 -1.06
N ARG A 169 -17.26 -18.42 -0.29
CA ARG A 169 -16.71 -19.69 -0.75
C ARG A 169 -17.81 -20.64 -1.24
N SER A 170 -18.89 -20.76 -0.50
CA SER A 170 -20.01 -21.64 -0.86
C SER A 170 -21.00 -20.99 -1.83
N GLY A 171 -20.84 -19.69 -2.11
CA GLY A 171 -21.60 -18.97 -3.12
C GLY A 171 -23.06 -18.66 -2.72
N TRP A 172 -23.32 -18.37 -1.46
CA TRP A 172 -24.65 -18.00 -0.97
C TRP A 172 -24.62 -16.80 -0.03
N CYS A 173 -25.73 -16.08 0.04
CA CYS A 173 -26.01 -15.09 1.06
C CYS A 173 -27.50 -15.07 1.43
N VAL A 174 -27.80 -14.58 2.63
CA VAL A 174 -29.15 -14.50 3.18
C VAL A 174 -29.33 -13.18 3.93
N ASN A 175 -30.58 -12.69 4.01
CA ASN A 175 -30.90 -11.51 4.83
C ASN A 175 -30.97 -11.87 6.32
N GLU A 176 -31.48 -13.06 6.62
CA GLU A 176 -31.55 -13.60 7.99
C GLU A 176 -30.93 -15.00 8.04
N LEU A 177 -30.28 -15.33 9.16
CA LEU A 177 -29.58 -16.61 9.34
C LEU A 177 -30.51 -17.84 9.25
N SER A 178 -31.81 -17.67 9.43
CA SER A 178 -32.84 -18.70 9.32
C SER A 178 -33.27 -19.03 7.89
N GLU A 179 -32.89 -18.20 6.90
CA GLU A 179 -33.27 -18.39 5.51
C GLU A 179 -32.52 -19.54 4.82
N ASN A 180 -33.09 -20.04 3.74
CA ASN A 180 -32.45 -21.04 2.90
C ASN A 180 -31.22 -20.47 2.18
N ARG A 181 -30.13 -21.20 2.18
CA ARG A 181 -28.81 -20.82 1.65
C ARG A 181 -28.64 -21.36 0.22
N GLU A 182 -29.06 -20.59 -0.79
CA GLU A 182 -29.09 -21.07 -2.17
C GLU A 182 -28.07 -20.40 -3.09
N SER A 183 -28.05 -19.07 -3.12
CA SER A 183 -27.22 -18.30 -4.07
C SER A 183 -26.86 -16.91 -3.54
N LEU A 184 -26.08 -16.16 -4.32
CA LEU A 184 -25.75 -14.75 -4.04
C LEU A 184 -26.82 -13.77 -4.56
N THR A 185 -27.94 -14.26 -5.08
CA THR A 185 -29.06 -13.42 -5.56
C THR A 185 -29.55 -12.40 -4.53
N PRO A 186 -29.67 -12.71 -3.22
CA PRO A 186 -30.06 -11.69 -2.23
C PRO A 186 -29.11 -10.50 -2.17
N LEU A 187 -27.81 -10.69 -2.38
CA LEU A 187 -26.83 -9.61 -2.46
C LEU A 187 -27.06 -8.73 -3.70
N LEU A 188 -27.26 -9.34 -4.86
CA LEU A 188 -27.54 -8.63 -6.11
C LEU A 188 -28.84 -7.83 -6.04
N ASN A 189 -29.89 -8.41 -5.46
CA ASN A 189 -31.15 -7.71 -5.22
C ASN A 189 -30.97 -6.53 -4.26
N LYS A 190 -30.18 -6.70 -3.20
CA LYS A 190 -29.89 -5.62 -2.25
C LYS A 190 -29.10 -4.48 -2.90
N ILE A 191 -28.17 -4.79 -3.77
CA ILE A 191 -27.42 -3.78 -4.55
C ILE A 191 -28.36 -2.97 -5.42
N ILE A 192 -29.25 -3.63 -6.16
CA ILE A 192 -30.22 -2.95 -7.04
C ILE A 192 -31.19 -2.07 -6.25
N GLU A 193 -31.65 -2.55 -5.09
CA GLU A 193 -32.59 -1.83 -4.23
C GLU A 193 -31.96 -0.64 -3.52
N HIS A 194 -30.77 -0.83 -2.93
CA HIS A 194 -30.16 0.11 -1.99
C HIS A 194 -29.24 1.12 -2.65
N VAL A 195 -28.44 0.71 -3.66
CA VAL A 195 -27.50 1.61 -4.33
C VAL A 195 -28.27 2.50 -5.29
N PRO A 196 -28.16 3.84 -5.16
CA PRO A 196 -28.82 4.74 -6.11
C PRO A 196 -28.19 4.61 -7.50
N SER A 197 -28.97 4.91 -8.53
CA SER A 197 -28.43 5.07 -9.88
C SER A 197 -27.60 6.35 -9.96
N PRO A 198 -26.60 6.40 -10.85
CA PRO A 198 -25.81 7.62 -11.02
C PRO A 198 -26.69 8.84 -11.34
N ASP A 199 -26.42 9.95 -10.66
CA ASP A 199 -27.04 11.24 -10.97
C ASP A 199 -26.29 11.90 -12.11
N VAL A 200 -26.70 11.62 -13.33
CA VAL A 200 -26.01 12.00 -14.56
C VAL A 200 -26.96 12.57 -15.59
N ASP A 201 -26.46 13.50 -16.42
CA ASP A 201 -27.24 14.16 -17.46
C ASP A 201 -26.81 13.71 -18.87
N ASN A 202 -27.66 12.94 -19.51
CA ASN A 202 -27.42 12.39 -20.84
C ASN A 202 -27.62 13.43 -21.97
N SER A 203 -28.25 14.56 -21.68
CA SER A 203 -28.51 15.60 -22.67
C SER A 203 -27.36 16.56 -22.91
N LYS A 204 -26.39 16.58 -22.00
CA LYS A 204 -25.22 17.46 -22.08
C LYS A 204 -24.11 16.87 -22.98
N PRO A 205 -23.17 17.71 -23.47
CA PRO A 205 -21.98 17.23 -24.15
C PRO A 205 -21.17 16.27 -23.28
N PHE A 206 -20.50 15.30 -23.91
CA PHE A 206 -19.68 14.31 -23.23
C PHE A 206 -18.66 14.91 -22.28
N ALA A 207 -18.60 14.38 -21.06
CA ALA A 207 -17.54 14.64 -20.11
C ALA A 207 -17.32 13.43 -19.19
N MET A 208 -16.07 13.09 -18.98
CA MET A 208 -15.62 12.01 -18.12
C MET A 208 -14.48 12.49 -17.23
N LEU A 209 -14.54 12.19 -15.94
CA LEU A 209 -13.42 12.40 -15.04
C LEU A 209 -12.47 11.20 -15.10
N SER A 210 -11.20 11.43 -15.41
CA SER A 210 -10.18 10.40 -15.34
C SER A 210 -9.79 10.15 -13.88
N THR A 211 -9.98 8.93 -13.39
CA THR A 211 -9.75 8.56 -11.99
C THR A 211 -8.66 7.52 -11.80
N LEU A 212 -8.45 6.66 -12.77
CA LEU A 212 -7.42 5.64 -12.78
C LEU A 212 -6.63 5.68 -14.07
N LEU A 213 -5.34 5.43 -13.96
CA LEU A 213 -4.44 5.27 -15.08
C LEU A 213 -4.00 3.81 -15.16
N ASP A 214 -4.12 3.22 -16.33
CA ASP A 214 -3.73 1.85 -16.61
C ASP A 214 -2.80 1.80 -17.83
N SER A 215 -1.99 0.78 -17.92
CA SER A 215 -1.12 0.53 -19.07
C SER A 215 -1.45 -0.85 -19.65
N ASP A 216 -1.91 -0.84 -20.90
CA ASP A 216 -2.19 -2.07 -21.64
C ASP A 216 -1.05 -2.34 -22.61
N PRO A 217 -0.53 -3.58 -22.71
CA PRO A 217 0.56 -3.93 -23.62
C PRO A 217 0.27 -3.63 -25.10
N TYR A 218 -1.01 -3.66 -25.49
CA TYR A 218 -1.45 -3.46 -26.88
C TYR A 218 -2.02 -2.07 -27.15
N LEU A 219 -2.60 -1.45 -26.13
CA LEU A 219 -3.31 -0.16 -26.25
C LEU A 219 -2.48 1.03 -25.75
N GLY A 220 -1.41 0.73 -25.00
CA GLY A 220 -0.62 1.73 -24.34
C GLY A 220 -1.35 2.33 -23.14
N ARG A 221 -1.30 3.65 -23.02
CA ARG A 221 -1.89 4.39 -21.90
C ARG A 221 -3.40 4.43 -21.98
N CYS A 222 -4.05 3.95 -20.93
CA CYS A 222 -5.50 3.89 -20.78
C CYS A 222 -5.97 4.68 -19.57
N LEU A 223 -7.03 5.46 -19.74
CA LEU A 223 -7.65 6.26 -18.69
C LEU A 223 -9.02 5.69 -18.35
N ILE A 224 -9.24 5.40 -17.06
CA ILE A 224 -10.48 4.81 -16.55
C ILE A 224 -11.22 5.86 -15.74
N GLY A 225 -12.53 5.97 -15.96
CA GLY A 225 -13.38 6.87 -15.23
C GLY A 225 -14.86 6.63 -15.52
N ARG A 226 -15.71 7.32 -14.76
CA ARG A 226 -17.15 7.33 -14.99
C ARG A 226 -17.50 8.46 -15.98
N VAL A 227 -18.35 8.14 -16.96
CA VAL A 227 -18.96 9.14 -17.84
C VAL A 227 -19.99 9.91 -17.03
N GLU A 228 -19.71 11.19 -16.74
CA GLU A 228 -20.55 12.03 -15.89
C GLU A 228 -21.71 12.68 -16.66
N GLN A 229 -21.51 12.93 -17.93
CA GLN A 229 -22.54 13.49 -18.82
C GLN A 229 -22.31 13.10 -20.27
N GLY A 230 -23.39 13.06 -21.05
CA GLY A 230 -23.36 12.81 -22.47
C GLY A 230 -22.88 11.41 -22.87
N SER A 231 -22.55 11.26 -24.12
CA SER A 231 -22.00 10.03 -24.69
C SER A 231 -20.86 10.35 -25.65
N ALA A 232 -19.99 9.39 -25.91
CA ALA A 232 -18.89 9.52 -26.85
C ALA A 232 -18.79 8.28 -27.75
N LYS A 233 -18.34 8.52 -28.99
CA LYS A 233 -18.10 7.48 -30.00
C LYS A 233 -16.63 7.44 -30.40
N ILE A 234 -16.22 6.31 -30.95
CA ILE A 234 -14.90 6.18 -31.57
C ILE A 234 -14.67 7.31 -32.58
N ASN A 235 -13.49 7.86 -32.58
CA ASN A 235 -13.03 8.97 -33.42
C ASN A 235 -13.63 10.35 -33.11
N ASP A 236 -14.42 10.49 -32.07
CA ASP A 236 -14.85 11.79 -31.60
C ASP A 236 -13.64 12.65 -31.20
N ASN A 237 -13.72 13.92 -31.55
CA ASN A 237 -12.75 14.92 -31.11
C ASN A 237 -13.04 15.31 -29.67
N VAL A 238 -12.02 15.23 -28.85
CA VAL A 238 -12.08 15.58 -27.43
C VAL A 238 -10.91 16.44 -27.03
N HIS A 239 -11.08 17.16 -25.94
CA HIS A 239 -9.95 17.77 -25.26
C HIS A 239 -9.94 17.36 -23.77
N ALA A 240 -8.78 17.49 -23.15
CA ALA A 240 -8.62 17.28 -21.73
C ALA A 240 -8.39 18.61 -21.02
N ILE A 241 -9.10 18.82 -19.93
CA ILE A 241 -9.03 20.03 -19.10
C ILE A 241 -8.50 19.63 -17.72
N ASN A 242 -7.48 20.34 -17.23
CA ASN A 242 -7.00 20.12 -15.87
C ASN A 242 -7.90 20.80 -14.83
N LEU A 243 -7.63 20.57 -13.55
CA LEU A 243 -8.41 21.14 -12.45
C LEU A 243 -8.43 22.67 -12.41
N SER A 244 -7.43 23.34 -13.01
CA SER A 244 -7.39 24.80 -13.12
C SER A 244 -8.22 25.36 -14.31
N GLY A 245 -8.83 24.48 -15.10
CA GLY A 245 -9.62 24.87 -16.27
C GLY A 245 -8.81 25.06 -17.56
N LYS A 246 -7.53 24.72 -17.56
CA LYS A 246 -6.67 24.83 -18.74
C LYS A 246 -6.79 23.58 -19.61
N ILE A 247 -6.95 23.77 -20.92
CA ILE A 247 -6.86 22.69 -21.90
C ILE A 247 -5.40 22.24 -22.01
N ILE A 248 -5.13 20.98 -21.69
CA ILE A 248 -3.79 20.39 -21.68
C ILE A 248 -3.50 19.53 -22.90
N GLU A 249 -4.54 19.01 -23.54
CA GLU A 249 -4.41 18.14 -24.72
C GLU A 249 -5.69 18.19 -25.55
N THR A 250 -5.53 18.07 -26.85
CA THR A 250 -6.63 17.90 -27.82
C THR A 250 -6.33 16.65 -28.65
N GLY A 251 -7.29 15.79 -28.84
CA GLY A 251 -7.08 14.53 -29.56
C GLY A 251 -8.36 13.87 -30.00
N ARG A 252 -8.23 12.63 -30.42
CA ARG A 252 -9.35 11.76 -30.80
C ARG A 252 -9.40 10.52 -29.92
N LEU A 253 -10.60 10.05 -29.65
CA LEU A 253 -10.81 8.77 -28.97
C LEU A 253 -10.51 7.63 -29.94
N THR A 254 -9.32 7.06 -29.86
CA THR A 254 -8.88 5.99 -30.78
C THR A 254 -9.49 4.65 -30.41
N LYS A 255 -9.71 4.38 -29.13
CA LYS A 255 -10.38 3.19 -28.62
C LYS A 255 -11.20 3.51 -27.38
N LEU A 256 -12.38 2.89 -27.34
CA LEU A 256 -13.29 2.90 -26.21
C LEU A 256 -13.49 1.48 -25.74
N LEU A 257 -13.43 1.27 -24.41
CA LEU A 257 -13.54 -0.05 -23.81
C LEU A 257 -14.52 -0.02 -22.65
N LYS A 258 -15.27 -1.09 -22.50
CA LYS A 258 -16.11 -1.39 -21.34
C LYS A 258 -15.56 -2.62 -20.62
N PHE A 259 -15.96 -2.81 -19.39
CA PHE A 259 -15.63 -4.02 -18.64
C PHE A 259 -16.73 -5.07 -18.79
N GLU A 260 -16.34 -6.31 -19.05
CA GLU A 260 -17.19 -7.50 -18.97
C GLU A 260 -16.48 -8.51 -18.07
N GLY A 261 -17.00 -8.73 -16.87
CA GLY A 261 -16.20 -9.29 -15.82
C GLY A 261 -15.00 -8.39 -15.54
N MET A 262 -13.82 -8.95 -15.56
CA MET A 262 -12.57 -8.20 -15.41
C MET A 262 -11.91 -7.85 -16.75
N LYS A 263 -12.46 -8.30 -17.86
CA LYS A 263 -11.89 -8.08 -19.19
C LYS A 263 -12.37 -6.74 -19.77
N LYS A 264 -11.46 -6.09 -20.49
CA LYS A 264 -11.77 -4.90 -21.28
C LYS A 264 -12.24 -5.32 -22.67
N ILE A 265 -13.41 -4.86 -23.07
CA ILE A 265 -14.01 -5.15 -24.38
C ILE A 265 -14.10 -3.87 -25.18
N VAL A 266 -13.63 -3.90 -26.44
CA VAL A 266 -13.73 -2.78 -27.35
C VAL A 266 -15.18 -2.53 -27.73
N VAL A 267 -15.61 -1.28 -27.61
CA VAL A 267 -16.96 -0.81 -27.97
C VAL A 267 -16.87 0.42 -28.87
N ASN A 268 -17.95 0.71 -29.60
CA ASN A 268 -18.02 1.86 -30.50
C ASN A 268 -18.52 3.11 -29.80
N GLU A 269 -19.22 2.97 -28.72
CA GLU A 269 -19.86 4.05 -27.98
C GLU A 269 -19.86 3.78 -26.48
N VAL A 270 -19.68 4.84 -25.70
CA VAL A 270 -19.81 4.83 -24.23
C VAL A 270 -20.86 5.84 -23.80
N ASN A 271 -21.63 5.45 -22.79
CA ASN A 271 -22.80 6.19 -22.33
C ASN A 271 -22.65 6.68 -20.90
N THR A 272 -23.45 7.68 -20.57
CA THR A 272 -23.54 8.31 -19.26
C THR A 272 -23.72 7.30 -18.12
N GLY A 273 -23.00 7.50 -17.04
CA GLY A 273 -23.09 6.70 -15.81
C GLY A 273 -22.23 5.44 -15.80
N ASP A 274 -21.73 4.99 -16.95
CA ASP A 274 -20.89 3.80 -17.01
C ASP A 274 -19.42 4.11 -16.67
N ILE A 275 -18.71 3.11 -16.14
CA ILE A 275 -17.28 3.15 -15.90
C ILE A 275 -16.60 2.55 -17.13
N VAL A 276 -15.79 3.36 -17.79
CA VAL A 276 -15.20 3.04 -19.09
C VAL A 276 -13.71 3.29 -19.09
N CYS A 277 -13.04 2.70 -20.08
CA CYS A 277 -11.63 2.91 -20.35
C CYS A 277 -11.48 3.53 -21.73
N ILE A 278 -10.65 4.58 -21.84
CA ILE A 278 -10.37 5.24 -23.09
C ILE A 278 -8.88 5.33 -23.38
N ALA A 279 -8.52 5.22 -24.66
CA ALA A 279 -7.16 5.37 -25.16
C ALA A 279 -7.12 6.41 -26.28
N GLY A 280 -5.95 6.97 -26.53
CA GLY A 280 -5.71 7.97 -27.58
C GLY A 280 -5.22 9.32 -27.09
N LEU A 281 -5.04 9.47 -25.77
CA LEU A 281 -4.51 10.66 -25.12
C LEU A 281 -3.16 10.34 -24.48
N SER A 282 -2.16 11.20 -24.71
CA SER A 282 -0.78 10.96 -24.31
C SER A 282 -0.33 11.73 -23.06
N VAL A 283 -0.91 12.91 -22.84
CA VAL A 283 -0.54 13.82 -21.74
C VAL A 283 -1.56 13.79 -20.60
N THR A 284 -2.83 13.57 -20.94
CA THR A 284 -3.94 13.53 -19.98
C THR A 284 -3.65 12.52 -18.87
N SER A 285 -3.91 12.91 -17.62
CA SER A 285 -3.65 12.12 -16.44
C SER A 285 -4.87 12.04 -15.54
N VAL A 286 -4.69 11.41 -14.40
CA VAL A 286 -5.70 11.31 -13.34
C VAL A 286 -6.10 12.70 -12.85
N SER A 287 -7.36 12.88 -12.50
CA SER A 287 -8.01 14.15 -12.11
C SER A 287 -8.26 15.14 -13.25
N ASP A 288 -7.85 14.84 -14.47
CA ASP A 288 -8.21 15.63 -15.64
C ASP A 288 -9.60 15.24 -16.16
N THR A 289 -10.30 16.19 -16.75
CA THR A 289 -11.59 15.97 -17.40
C THR A 289 -11.38 15.76 -18.89
N ILE A 290 -11.86 14.63 -19.40
CA ILE A 290 -11.88 14.33 -20.83
C ILE A 290 -13.30 14.62 -21.33
N CYS A 291 -13.42 15.54 -22.29
CA CYS A 291 -14.73 16.03 -22.69
C CYS A 291 -14.77 16.47 -24.17
N SER A 292 -16.01 16.62 -24.68
CA SER A 292 -16.23 17.28 -25.95
C SER A 292 -15.62 18.68 -25.98
N THR A 293 -15.21 19.14 -27.16
CA THR A 293 -14.58 20.46 -27.34
C THR A 293 -15.47 21.65 -26.95
N GLU A 294 -16.78 21.42 -26.79
CA GLU A 294 -17.74 22.40 -26.31
C GLU A 294 -17.70 22.63 -24.78
N VAL A 295 -17.14 21.69 -24.03
CA VAL A 295 -17.05 21.74 -22.56
C VAL A 295 -15.80 22.48 -22.14
N ASN A 296 -15.94 23.53 -21.33
CA ASN A 296 -14.85 24.38 -20.88
C ASN A 296 -14.61 24.35 -19.35
N GLU A 297 -15.48 23.68 -18.60
CA GLU A 297 -15.36 23.57 -17.15
C GLU A 297 -14.94 22.16 -16.74
N PRO A 298 -13.91 22.01 -15.87
CA PRO A 298 -13.51 20.71 -15.37
C PRO A 298 -14.53 20.15 -14.37
N ILE A 299 -14.63 18.82 -14.33
CA ILE A 299 -15.34 18.13 -13.28
C ILE A 299 -14.55 18.27 -11.99
N LYS A 300 -15.21 18.57 -10.88
CA LYS A 300 -14.55 18.67 -9.57
C LYS A 300 -13.94 17.35 -9.16
N SER A 301 -12.71 17.37 -8.75
CA SER A 301 -11.99 16.18 -8.27
C SER A 301 -11.01 16.54 -7.18
N THR A 302 -10.55 15.53 -6.46
CA THR A 302 -9.46 15.66 -5.50
C THR A 302 -8.14 15.84 -6.24
N PRO A 303 -7.36 16.90 -5.98
CA PRO A 303 -6.04 17.09 -6.55
C PRO A 303 -5.12 15.91 -6.21
N ILE A 304 -4.14 15.66 -7.07
CA ILE A 304 -3.06 14.73 -6.75
C ILE A 304 -2.20 15.37 -5.67
N ASP A 305 -2.15 14.73 -4.50
CA ASP A 305 -1.30 15.22 -3.44
C ASP A 305 0.18 15.02 -3.79
N PRO A 306 1.04 16.00 -3.51
CA PRO A 306 2.47 15.84 -3.70
C PRO A 306 3.05 14.78 -2.75
N PRO A 307 4.20 14.16 -3.09
CA PRO A 307 4.85 13.20 -2.22
C PRO A 307 5.29 13.86 -0.91
N THR A 308 5.22 13.09 0.17
CA THR A 308 5.67 13.50 1.51
C THR A 308 6.98 12.86 1.92
N MET A 309 7.41 11.83 1.20
CA MET A 309 8.60 11.04 1.48
C MET A 309 9.38 10.78 0.20
N SER A 310 10.69 10.65 0.29
CA SER A 310 11.54 10.27 -0.84
C SER A 310 12.65 9.32 -0.42
N ILE A 311 13.15 8.55 -1.40
CA ILE A 311 14.36 7.73 -1.27
C ILE A 311 15.25 7.95 -2.47
N ASN A 312 16.56 7.76 -2.29
CA ASN A 312 17.52 7.69 -3.38
C ASN A 312 17.76 6.25 -3.77
N ILE A 313 17.71 5.99 -5.07
CA ILE A 313 17.98 4.69 -5.68
C ILE A 313 19.24 4.82 -6.53
N MET A 314 20.17 3.90 -6.34
CA MET A 314 21.47 3.90 -7.01
C MET A 314 21.76 2.52 -7.59
N VAL A 315 22.74 2.45 -8.47
CA VAL A 315 23.30 1.16 -8.94
C VAL A 315 23.90 0.41 -7.76
N ASN A 316 23.71 -0.90 -7.72
CA ASN A 316 24.37 -1.75 -6.75
C ASN A 316 25.85 -1.89 -7.10
N ASP A 317 26.72 -1.41 -6.21
CA ASP A 317 28.18 -1.39 -6.34
C ASP A 317 28.89 -2.23 -5.26
N SER A 318 28.16 -3.11 -4.57
CA SER A 318 28.73 -3.99 -3.56
C SER A 318 29.66 -5.04 -4.16
N PRO A 319 30.55 -5.67 -3.37
CA PRO A 319 31.37 -6.80 -3.84
C PRO A 319 30.56 -7.99 -4.39
N LEU A 320 29.29 -8.11 -4.04
CA LEU A 320 28.37 -9.15 -4.52
C LEU A 320 27.45 -8.67 -5.65
N ALA A 321 27.67 -7.47 -6.18
CA ALA A 321 26.85 -6.91 -7.25
C ALA A 321 26.88 -7.79 -8.52
N GLY A 322 25.73 -7.97 -9.14
CA GLY A 322 25.58 -8.73 -10.39
C GLY A 322 25.57 -10.26 -10.21
N THR A 323 25.64 -10.77 -8.99
CA THR A 323 25.65 -12.22 -8.73
C THR A 323 24.25 -12.84 -8.68
N GLU A 324 23.22 -12.06 -8.39
CA GLU A 324 21.86 -12.55 -8.14
C GLU A 324 20.82 -11.95 -9.09
N GLY A 325 21.01 -10.72 -9.55
CA GLY A 325 20.11 -10.01 -10.46
C GLY A 325 20.70 -9.84 -11.85
N LYS A 326 19.83 -9.73 -12.86
CA LYS A 326 20.21 -9.52 -14.27
C LYS A 326 20.13 -8.06 -14.70
N LYS A 327 19.28 -7.27 -14.06
CA LYS A 327 19.03 -5.85 -14.38
C LYS A 327 19.79 -4.97 -13.40
N VAL A 328 21.02 -4.65 -13.74
CA VAL A 328 21.98 -4.01 -12.82
C VAL A 328 22.48 -2.65 -13.31
N THR A 329 22.17 -2.27 -14.55
CA THR A 329 22.69 -1.02 -15.13
C THR A 329 21.86 0.20 -14.74
N SER A 330 22.51 1.35 -14.66
CA SER A 330 21.87 2.65 -14.42
C SER A 330 20.75 2.94 -15.42
N THR A 331 20.96 2.64 -16.69
CA THR A 331 19.97 2.88 -17.75
C THR A 331 18.70 2.06 -17.56
N LEU A 332 18.82 0.79 -17.20
CA LEU A 332 17.67 -0.06 -16.94
C LEU A 332 16.86 0.41 -15.71
N ILE A 333 17.56 0.78 -14.65
CA ILE A 333 16.94 1.31 -13.43
C ILE A 333 16.22 2.63 -13.75
N ARG A 334 16.89 3.54 -14.43
CA ARG A 334 16.34 4.83 -14.84
C ARG A 334 15.05 4.67 -15.65
N ASN A 335 15.09 3.86 -16.70
CA ASN A 335 13.94 3.65 -17.57
C ASN A 335 12.76 3.05 -16.79
N ARG A 336 13.01 2.07 -15.93
CA ARG A 336 11.96 1.46 -15.11
C ARG A 336 11.31 2.45 -14.14
N LEU A 337 12.11 3.31 -13.51
CA LEU A 337 11.60 4.34 -12.59
C LEU A 337 10.83 5.44 -13.33
N MET A 338 11.27 5.82 -14.52
CA MET A 338 10.54 6.75 -15.38
C MET A 338 9.19 6.17 -15.81
N ASP A 339 9.16 4.91 -16.23
CA ASP A 339 7.92 4.21 -16.60
C ASP A 339 6.93 4.17 -15.43
N GLU A 340 7.43 3.92 -14.22
CA GLU A 340 6.61 3.95 -13.01
C GLU A 340 6.02 5.34 -12.75
N ALA A 341 6.82 6.39 -12.86
CA ALA A 341 6.36 7.76 -12.64
C ALA A 341 5.34 8.22 -13.71
N GLU A 342 5.44 7.72 -14.94
CA GLU A 342 4.48 8.01 -16.02
C GLU A 342 3.13 7.32 -15.80
N THR A 343 3.12 6.14 -15.22
CA THR A 343 1.91 5.33 -15.02
C THR A 343 1.32 5.41 -13.62
N ASN A 344 2.11 5.81 -12.64
CA ASN A 344 1.69 5.96 -11.25
C ASN A 344 1.80 7.43 -10.82
N VAL A 345 0.67 8.10 -10.77
CA VAL A 345 0.59 9.54 -10.44
C VAL A 345 1.02 9.89 -9.02
N ALA A 346 1.06 8.91 -8.12
CA ALA A 346 1.51 9.10 -6.74
C ALA A 346 3.03 9.05 -6.59
N ILE A 347 3.75 8.63 -7.63
CA ILE A 347 5.20 8.51 -7.65
C ILE A 347 5.81 9.65 -8.48
N THR A 348 6.83 10.31 -7.93
CA THR A 348 7.63 11.30 -8.65
C THR A 348 9.05 10.79 -8.88
N PHE A 349 9.64 11.18 -9.98
CA PHE A 349 11.00 10.79 -10.37
C PHE A 349 11.84 12.04 -10.65
N SER A 350 13.06 12.06 -10.12
CA SER A 350 14.08 13.04 -10.49
C SER A 350 15.47 12.41 -10.51
N GLU A 351 16.37 12.97 -11.29
CA GLU A 351 17.77 12.55 -11.37
C GLU A 351 18.67 13.58 -10.68
N ASN A 352 19.78 13.12 -10.11
CA ASN A 352 20.84 14.04 -9.68
C ASN A 352 21.63 14.56 -10.90
N GLU A 353 22.46 15.58 -10.68
CA GLU A 353 23.27 16.22 -11.73
C GLU A 353 24.21 15.24 -12.47
N ASN A 354 24.71 14.23 -11.77
CA ASN A 354 25.64 13.24 -12.32
C ASN A 354 24.94 12.04 -12.98
N LYS A 355 23.61 11.95 -12.89
CA LYS A 355 22.79 10.84 -13.42
C LYS A 355 23.16 9.45 -12.87
N ASP A 356 23.74 9.39 -11.70
CA ASP A 356 24.17 8.14 -11.01
C ASP A 356 23.24 7.76 -9.86
N SER A 357 22.37 8.66 -9.43
CA SER A 357 21.34 8.39 -8.45
C SER A 357 20.00 9.01 -8.87
N PHE A 358 18.92 8.35 -8.45
CA PHE A 358 17.55 8.72 -8.78
C PHE A 358 16.78 8.94 -7.49
N GLU A 359 16.07 10.05 -7.40
CA GLU A 359 15.20 10.34 -6.27
C GLU A 359 13.76 9.97 -6.63
N ILE A 360 13.16 9.11 -5.83
CA ILE A 360 11.77 8.69 -5.95
C ILE A 360 10.98 9.25 -4.78
N GLY A 361 9.97 10.04 -5.08
CA GLY A 361 9.01 10.56 -4.11
C GLY A 361 7.74 9.71 -4.08
N GLY A 362 7.19 9.54 -2.90
CA GLY A 362 5.95 8.81 -2.66
C GLY A 362 5.21 9.28 -1.41
N ARG A 363 4.13 8.58 -1.07
CA ARG A 363 3.24 8.98 0.02
C ARG A 363 3.60 8.34 1.36
N GLY A 364 4.37 7.28 1.37
CA GLY A 364 4.77 6.57 2.58
C GLY A 364 5.69 5.39 2.34
N GLU A 365 6.10 4.79 3.43
CA GLU A 365 7.06 3.69 3.45
C GLU A 365 6.55 2.45 2.70
N LEU A 366 5.26 2.15 2.86
CA LEU A 366 4.65 0.98 2.22
C LEU A 366 4.61 1.15 0.71
N GLN A 367 4.20 2.30 0.21
CA GLN A 367 4.15 2.57 -1.22
C GLN A 367 5.52 2.45 -1.88
N LEU A 368 6.54 3.05 -1.27
CA LEU A 368 7.92 2.94 -1.74
C LEU A 368 8.43 1.50 -1.65
N GLY A 369 8.12 0.79 -0.57
CA GLY A 369 8.47 -0.61 -0.39
C GLY A 369 7.83 -1.54 -1.43
N VAL A 370 6.59 -1.29 -1.82
CA VAL A 370 5.89 -2.03 -2.89
C VAL A 370 6.59 -1.83 -4.23
N LEU A 371 6.97 -0.62 -4.58
CA LEU A 371 7.72 -0.34 -5.80
C LEU A 371 9.06 -1.10 -5.84
N ILE A 372 9.82 -1.01 -4.77
CA ILE A 372 11.13 -1.69 -4.66
C ILE A 372 10.97 -3.21 -4.72
N GLU A 373 10.00 -3.77 -4.02
CA GLU A 373 9.74 -5.22 -4.07
C GLU A 373 9.31 -5.69 -5.46
N THR A 374 8.52 -4.90 -6.16
CA THR A 374 8.13 -5.18 -7.54
C THR A 374 9.35 -5.21 -8.46
N MET A 375 10.23 -4.23 -8.37
CA MET A 375 11.47 -4.18 -9.14
C MET A 375 12.39 -5.36 -8.80
N ARG A 376 12.49 -5.72 -7.54
CA ARG A 376 13.23 -6.88 -7.07
C ARG A 376 12.76 -8.17 -7.76
N ARG A 377 11.46 -8.39 -7.85
CA ARG A 377 10.84 -9.55 -8.53
C ARG A 377 11.01 -9.52 -10.04
N GLU A 378 11.18 -8.35 -10.62
CA GLU A 378 11.49 -8.16 -12.04
C GLU A 378 12.96 -8.45 -12.38
N GLY A 379 13.80 -8.73 -11.39
CA GLY A 379 15.21 -9.08 -11.56
C GLY A 379 16.20 -7.93 -11.37
N PHE A 380 15.78 -6.81 -10.82
CA PHE A 380 16.65 -5.66 -10.54
C PHE A 380 17.51 -5.87 -9.29
N GLU A 381 18.73 -5.38 -9.35
CA GLU A 381 19.56 -5.09 -8.19
C GLU A 381 19.65 -3.57 -7.99
N LEU A 382 19.46 -3.13 -6.75
CA LEU A 382 19.41 -1.72 -6.38
C LEU A 382 20.20 -1.47 -5.09
N THR A 383 20.61 -0.22 -4.90
CA THR A 383 21.07 0.30 -3.60
C THR A 383 20.16 1.45 -3.19
N LEU A 384 19.66 1.40 -1.96
CA LEU A 384 18.73 2.40 -1.42
C LEU A 384 19.39 3.19 -0.29
N SER A 385 19.08 4.48 -0.24
CA SER A 385 19.36 5.31 0.93
C SER A 385 18.23 5.23 1.95
N ARG A 386 18.45 5.79 3.14
CA ARG A 386 17.40 5.97 4.14
C ARG A 386 16.28 6.87 3.56
N PRO A 387 15.00 6.55 3.77
CA PRO A 387 13.90 7.44 3.42
C PRO A 387 14.00 8.78 4.16
N LYS A 388 13.63 9.84 3.45
CA LYS A 388 13.60 11.22 3.96
C LYS A 388 12.21 11.80 3.77
N VAL A 389 11.80 12.69 4.67
CA VAL A 389 10.59 13.49 4.46
C VAL A 389 10.87 14.63 3.48
N VAL A 390 9.86 15.02 2.73
CA VAL A 390 9.93 16.14 1.81
C VAL A 390 9.54 17.41 2.55
N TYR A 391 10.49 18.33 2.69
CA TYR A 391 10.25 19.65 3.28
C TYR A 391 9.64 20.60 2.29
N LYS A 392 8.84 21.54 2.77
CA LYS A 392 8.29 22.66 2.00
C LYS A 392 8.57 23.98 2.71
N GLU A 393 8.74 25.02 1.94
CA GLU A 393 8.75 26.39 2.45
C GLU A 393 7.36 26.99 2.28
N ILE A 394 6.74 27.38 3.39
CA ILE A 394 5.41 28.00 3.41
C ILE A 394 5.56 29.32 4.17
N ASP A 395 5.26 30.44 3.48
CA ASP A 395 5.38 31.80 4.05
C ASP A 395 6.77 32.10 4.65
N GLY A 396 7.83 31.60 3.99
CA GLY A 396 9.22 31.77 4.44
C GLY A 396 9.63 30.87 5.59
N THR A 397 8.77 29.97 6.05
CA THR A 397 9.03 29.01 7.12
C THR A 397 9.23 27.60 6.57
N LYS A 398 10.30 26.93 6.99
CA LYS A 398 10.53 25.51 6.68
C LYS A 398 9.46 24.67 7.38
N CYS A 399 8.68 23.95 6.59
CA CYS A 399 7.62 23.06 7.07
C CYS A 399 7.91 21.61 6.74
N GLU A 400 7.39 20.72 7.57
CA GLU A 400 7.47 19.28 7.39
C GLU A 400 6.09 18.62 7.46
N PRO A 401 5.91 17.41 6.87
CA PRO A 401 4.65 16.70 6.93
C PRO A 401 4.39 16.16 8.33
N TYR A 402 3.13 16.26 8.76
CA TYR A 402 2.61 15.72 10.01
C TYR A 402 1.53 14.69 9.73
N GLU A 403 1.47 13.68 10.56
CA GLU A 403 0.49 12.61 10.49
C GLU A 403 -0.41 12.61 11.73
N GLU A 404 -1.68 12.28 11.52
CA GLU A 404 -2.58 11.86 12.57
C GLU A 404 -2.36 10.38 12.84
N VAL A 405 -2.04 10.04 14.07
CA VAL A 405 -1.70 8.69 14.50
C VAL A 405 -2.73 8.21 15.51
N THR A 406 -3.43 7.13 15.17
CA THR A 406 -4.38 6.46 16.07
C THR A 406 -3.75 5.14 16.53
N ILE A 407 -3.64 4.98 17.84
CA ILE A 407 -3.03 3.80 18.46
C ILE A 407 -4.04 3.12 19.37
N ASP A 408 -4.23 1.82 19.16
CA ASP A 408 -5.02 0.94 20.02
C ASP A 408 -4.06 -0.04 20.72
N VAL A 409 -3.95 0.04 22.03
CA VAL A 409 -3.07 -0.79 22.86
C VAL A 409 -3.78 -1.30 24.09
N ASP A 410 -3.29 -2.40 24.65
CA ASP A 410 -3.66 -2.84 25.99
C ASP A 410 -3.22 -1.78 27.02
N GLU A 411 -4.03 -1.57 28.05
CA GLU A 411 -3.80 -0.49 29.02
C GLU A 411 -2.41 -0.54 29.66
N GLU A 412 -1.86 -1.73 29.86
CA GLU A 412 -0.52 -1.95 30.43
C GLU A 412 0.61 -1.35 29.56
N PHE A 413 0.41 -1.22 28.25
CA PHE A 413 1.40 -0.66 27.31
C PHE A 413 1.21 0.82 27.01
N SER A 414 0.17 1.47 27.51
CA SER A 414 -0.15 2.85 27.18
C SER A 414 0.97 3.82 27.54
N SER A 415 1.58 3.68 28.71
CA SER A 415 2.66 4.56 29.16
C SER A 415 3.93 4.44 28.30
N VAL A 416 4.35 3.24 27.94
CA VAL A 416 5.54 3.05 27.09
C VAL A 416 5.32 3.61 25.68
N VAL A 417 4.10 3.51 25.16
CA VAL A 417 3.72 4.09 23.87
C VAL A 417 3.69 5.61 23.92
N ILE A 418 3.11 6.20 24.96
CA ILE A 418 3.09 7.65 25.14
C ILE A 418 4.51 8.21 25.23
N ASP A 419 5.38 7.58 26.02
CA ASP A 419 6.79 7.98 26.11
C ASP A 419 7.52 7.89 24.77
N GLY A 420 7.30 6.80 24.04
CA GLY A 420 7.87 6.60 22.71
C GLY A 420 7.42 7.67 21.70
N MET A 421 6.16 8.04 21.73
CA MET A 421 5.60 9.09 20.87
C MET A 421 6.09 10.48 21.27
N ASN A 422 6.20 10.76 22.56
CA ASN A 422 6.72 12.04 23.06
C ASN A 422 8.19 12.26 22.66
N GLN A 423 9.01 11.21 22.68
CA GLN A 423 10.40 11.27 22.20
C GLN A 423 10.49 11.63 20.70
N ARG A 424 9.46 11.32 19.94
CA ARG A 424 9.31 11.62 18.50
C ARG A 424 8.61 12.95 18.22
N LYS A 425 8.49 13.80 19.23
CA LYS A 425 7.85 15.11 19.12
C LYS A 425 6.36 15.04 18.74
N ALA A 426 5.69 13.93 19.04
CA ALA A 426 4.26 13.80 18.88
C ALA A 426 3.52 14.59 19.97
N GLU A 427 2.36 15.08 19.61
CA GLU A 427 1.44 15.79 20.50
C GLU A 427 0.17 14.97 20.67
N MET A 428 -0.13 14.58 21.90
CA MET A 428 -1.33 13.81 22.19
C MET A 428 -2.56 14.71 22.14
N LEU A 429 -3.54 14.34 21.31
CA LEU A 429 -4.81 15.07 21.19
C LEU A 429 -5.91 14.47 22.07
N ASP A 430 -5.93 13.16 22.25
CA ASP A 430 -6.98 12.46 22.96
C ASP A 430 -6.52 11.11 23.50
N MET A 431 -7.14 10.68 24.58
CA MET A 431 -6.95 9.36 25.18
C MET A 431 -8.29 8.86 25.66
N ARG A 432 -8.72 7.72 25.14
CA ARG A 432 -10.02 7.10 25.48
C ARG A 432 -9.86 5.65 25.86
N GLN A 433 -10.67 5.19 26.78
CA GLN A 433 -10.80 3.77 27.04
C GLN A 433 -11.66 3.14 25.92
N SER A 434 -11.15 2.07 25.30
CA SER A 434 -11.82 1.33 24.23
C SER A 434 -12.08 -0.09 24.70
N GLY A 435 -13.30 -0.37 25.15
CA GLY A 435 -13.63 -1.67 25.75
C GLY A 435 -13.12 -1.80 27.20
N THR A 436 -12.98 -3.03 27.70
CA THR A 436 -12.62 -3.30 29.10
C THR A 436 -11.15 -3.13 29.42
N ASP A 437 -10.26 -3.45 28.48
CA ASP A 437 -8.81 -3.54 28.73
C ASP A 437 -7.94 -2.81 27.68
N LYS A 438 -8.54 -2.04 26.75
CA LYS A 438 -7.83 -1.34 25.69
C LYS A 438 -7.94 0.17 25.80
N THR A 439 -6.86 0.86 25.44
CA THR A 439 -6.79 2.31 25.37
C THR A 439 -6.55 2.76 23.95
N ARG A 440 -7.31 3.74 23.49
CA ARG A 440 -7.09 4.43 22.22
C ARG A 440 -6.41 5.76 22.46
N LEU A 441 -5.29 5.96 21.77
CA LEU A 441 -4.49 7.18 21.82
C LEU A 441 -4.53 7.87 20.45
N LEU A 442 -4.72 9.16 20.44
CA LEU A 442 -4.70 9.99 19.23
C LEU A 442 -3.58 11.02 19.34
N PHE A 443 -2.69 11.03 18.34
CA PHE A 443 -1.55 11.94 18.25
C PHE A 443 -1.53 12.69 16.93
N ILE A 444 -0.90 13.87 16.93
CA ILE A 444 -0.34 14.51 15.74
C ILE A 444 1.18 14.45 15.90
N ALA A 445 1.85 13.88 14.91
CA ALA A 445 3.29 13.66 14.95
C ALA A 445 3.98 14.04 13.64
N PRO A 446 5.21 14.58 13.69
CA PRO A 446 6.00 14.75 12.47
C PRO A 446 6.28 13.38 11.83
N SER A 447 6.04 13.25 10.53
CA SER A 447 6.30 12.01 9.78
C SER A 447 7.74 11.53 9.95
N ARG A 448 8.67 12.45 10.02
CA ARG A 448 10.10 12.20 10.25
C ARG A 448 10.37 11.41 11.53
N GLY A 449 9.65 11.68 12.60
CA GLY A 449 9.76 10.96 13.87
C GLY A 449 9.17 9.54 13.85
N LEU A 450 8.29 9.27 12.91
CA LEU A 450 7.58 7.99 12.80
C LEU A 450 8.31 6.98 11.91
N ILE A 451 9.32 7.42 11.15
CA ILE A 451 10.14 6.52 10.32
C ILE A 451 10.81 5.48 11.22
N GLY A 452 10.54 4.21 10.98
CA GLY A 452 11.09 3.10 11.75
C GLY A 452 10.43 2.83 13.11
N TYR A 453 9.42 3.61 13.51
CA TYR A 453 8.74 3.41 14.80
C TYR A 453 7.91 2.12 14.86
N GLN A 454 7.41 1.63 13.74
CA GLN A 454 6.55 0.42 13.67
C GLN A 454 7.18 -0.78 14.38
N SER A 455 8.44 -1.09 14.13
CA SER A 455 9.15 -2.21 14.75
C SER A 455 9.26 -2.04 16.27
N LYS A 456 9.63 -0.85 16.72
CA LYS A 456 9.72 -0.56 18.16
C LYS A 456 8.35 -0.65 18.83
N PHE A 457 7.34 -0.11 18.20
CA PHE A 457 5.95 -0.16 18.68
C PHE A 457 5.46 -1.60 18.88
N LEU A 458 5.68 -2.47 17.89
CA LEU A 458 5.31 -3.88 17.99
C LEU A 458 6.08 -4.61 19.10
N THR A 459 7.36 -4.30 19.27
CA THR A 459 8.17 -4.85 20.38
C THR A 459 7.65 -4.38 21.73
N ASP A 460 7.41 -3.08 21.89
CA ASP A 460 6.94 -2.48 23.15
C ASP A 460 5.53 -2.98 23.53
N THR A 461 4.70 -3.34 22.56
CA THR A 461 3.33 -3.83 22.76
C THR A 461 3.21 -5.36 22.63
N ARG A 462 4.32 -6.08 22.56
CA ARG A 462 4.37 -7.54 22.38
C ARG A 462 3.53 -8.05 21.19
N GLY A 463 3.50 -7.26 20.12
CA GLY A 463 2.77 -7.58 18.89
C GLY A 463 1.26 -7.38 18.95
N THR A 464 0.70 -6.93 20.07
CA THR A 464 -0.77 -6.77 20.25
C THR A 464 -1.27 -5.37 19.89
N GLY A 465 -0.39 -4.38 19.84
CA GLY A 465 -0.75 -3.00 19.52
C GLY A 465 -1.06 -2.80 18.04
N VAL A 466 -1.96 -1.87 17.78
CA VAL A 466 -2.36 -1.47 16.42
C VAL A 466 -2.10 0.02 16.24
N ILE A 467 -1.43 0.38 15.17
CA ILE A 467 -1.11 1.76 14.81
C ILE A 467 -1.63 2.08 13.41
N ASN A 468 -2.38 3.17 13.29
CA ASN A 468 -2.86 3.73 12.03
C ASN A 468 -2.30 5.13 11.86
N ARG A 469 -1.73 5.42 10.69
CA ARG A 469 -1.10 6.68 10.37
C ARG A 469 -1.74 7.26 9.11
N VAL A 470 -2.17 8.51 9.17
CA VAL A 470 -2.77 9.23 8.05
C VAL A 470 -2.13 10.61 7.92
N PHE A 471 -1.77 11.01 6.70
CA PHE A 471 -1.29 12.38 6.45
C PHE A 471 -2.31 13.41 6.96
N HIS A 472 -1.84 14.38 7.72
CA HIS A 472 -2.68 15.43 8.29
C HIS A 472 -2.43 16.78 7.59
N SER A 473 -1.22 17.30 7.68
CA SER A 473 -0.89 18.64 7.15
C SER A 473 0.62 18.88 7.15
N TYR A 474 1.03 19.96 6.50
CA TYR A 474 2.35 20.54 6.68
C TYR A 474 2.32 21.55 7.80
N LYS A 475 3.26 21.46 8.73
CA LYS A 475 3.45 22.38 9.85
C LYS A 475 4.92 22.77 9.98
N PRO A 476 5.26 23.87 10.69
CA PRO A 476 6.65 24.26 10.90
C PRO A 476 7.52 23.13 11.44
N PHE A 477 8.78 23.11 11.00
CA PHE A 477 9.78 22.14 11.45
C PHE A 477 9.92 22.14 12.97
N LYS A 478 9.77 20.96 13.59
CA LYS A 478 9.71 20.82 15.06
C LYS A 478 11.08 20.65 15.74
N GLY A 479 12.18 20.82 15.00
CA GLY A 479 13.53 20.70 15.52
C GLY A 479 14.08 19.29 15.44
N GLU A 480 15.27 19.10 16.00
CA GLU A 480 15.96 17.82 15.97
C GLU A 480 15.23 16.75 16.78
N ILE A 481 15.13 15.57 16.20
CA ILE A 481 14.62 14.36 16.87
C ILE A 481 15.82 13.47 17.12
N THR A 482 16.12 13.22 18.39
CA THR A 482 17.24 12.35 18.78
C THR A 482 16.77 10.90 18.70
N GLU A 483 17.23 10.18 17.69
CA GLU A 483 17.08 8.73 17.63
C GLU A 483 18.22 8.09 18.44
N ARG A 484 17.86 7.43 19.53
CA ARG A 484 18.77 6.52 20.20
C ARG A 484 18.71 5.18 19.50
N ARG A 485 19.61 4.98 18.55
CA ARG A 485 19.75 3.70 17.87
C ARG A 485 21.00 2.99 18.39
N ALA A 486 20.90 1.67 18.53
CA ALA A 486 22.06 0.82 18.75
C ALA A 486 23.04 0.91 17.57
N GLY A 487 24.33 0.75 17.83
CA GLY A 487 25.34 0.71 16.79
C GLY A 487 25.23 -0.51 15.89
N ALA A 488 26.00 -0.52 14.82
CA ALA A 488 26.08 -1.64 13.88
C ALA A 488 27.27 -2.56 14.20
N LEU A 489 27.06 -3.87 14.00
CA LEU A 489 28.14 -4.85 13.90
C LEU A 489 28.56 -4.96 12.43
N ILE A 490 29.79 -4.60 12.12
CA ILE A 490 30.29 -4.44 10.74
C ILE A 490 31.31 -5.53 10.43
N SER A 491 31.13 -6.23 9.31
CA SER A 491 32.10 -7.24 8.85
C SER A 491 33.42 -6.60 8.43
N THR A 492 34.54 -7.20 8.86
CA THR A 492 35.88 -6.76 8.51
C THR A 492 36.44 -7.38 7.24
N GLY A 493 35.81 -8.39 6.69
CA GLY A 493 36.32 -9.11 5.52
C GLY A 493 35.24 -9.75 4.65
N ASP A 494 35.68 -10.28 3.52
CA ASP A 494 34.87 -10.94 2.52
C ASP A 494 34.92 -12.47 2.68
N GLY A 495 33.78 -13.13 2.52
CA GLY A 495 33.68 -14.59 2.60
C GLY A 495 32.29 -15.06 3.05
N LYS A 496 32.24 -16.23 3.65
CA LYS A 496 31.00 -16.77 4.22
C LYS A 496 31.07 -16.80 5.75
N ALA A 497 30.02 -16.36 6.40
CA ALA A 497 29.93 -16.37 7.86
C ALA A 497 30.05 -17.79 8.42
N ILE A 498 30.84 -17.95 9.49
CA ILE A 498 31.13 -19.27 10.11
C ILE A 498 30.37 -19.34 11.43
N ALA A 499 29.74 -20.50 11.70
CA ALA A 499 28.95 -20.75 12.90
C ALA A 499 29.72 -20.46 14.20
N TYR A 500 30.98 -20.87 14.28
CA TYR A 500 31.83 -20.62 15.44
C TYR A 500 32.08 -19.14 15.72
N ALA A 501 32.30 -18.34 14.67
CA ALA A 501 32.48 -16.89 14.80
C ALA A 501 31.18 -16.21 15.25
N ILE A 502 30.04 -16.59 14.66
CA ILE A 502 28.72 -16.09 15.05
C ILE A 502 28.46 -16.41 16.53
N TRP A 503 28.71 -17.65 16.95
CA TRP A 503 28.53 -18.07 18.33
C TRP A 503 29.36 -17.23 19.32
N LYS A 504 30.61 -16.96 19.03
CA LYS A 504 31.47 -16.10 19.88
C LYS A 504 31.03 -14.64 19.91
N LEU A 505 30.38 -14.17 18.86
CA LEU A 505 30.03 -12.75 18.70
C LEU A 505 28.59 -12.45 19.11
N GLN A 506 27.76 -13.48 19.35
CA GLN A 506 26.35 -13.27 19.69
C GLN A 506 26.14 -12.55 21.03
N ASP A 507 27.11 -12.54 21.93
CA ASP A 507 27.07 -11.73 23.16
C ASP A 507 27.30 -10.22 22.90
N ARG A 508 27.78 -9.85 21.73
CA ARG A 508 28.02 -8.46 21.35
C ARG A 508 26.76 -7.76 20.82
N GLY A 509 25.76 -8.51 20.45
CA GLY A 509 24.52 -7.98 19.91
C GLY A 509 23.68 -9.01 19.19
N ILE A 510 22.75 -8.53 18.38
CA ILE A 510 21.81 -9.35 17.61
C ILE A 510 22.34 -9.52 16.20
N MET A 511 22.53 -10.76 15.75
CA MET A 511 23.02 -11.04 14.40
C MET A 511 21.89 -11.01 13.37
N PHE A 512 22.19 -10.54 12.14
CA PHE A 512 21.30 -10.54 10.98
C PHE A 512 21.61 -11.65 9.98
N VAL A 513 22.78 -12.26 10.10
CA VAL A 513 23.30 -13.29 9.21
C VAL A 513 23.35 -14.64 9.91
N LYS A 514 23.15 -15.70 9.12
CA LYS A 514 23.31 -17.10 9.58
C LYS A 514 24.57 -17.72 9.03
N HIS A 515 24.89 -18.94 9.50
CA HIS A 515 25.97 -19.75 8.97
C HIS A 515 25.91 -19.87 7.42
N GLN A 516 27.05 -19.74 6.76
CA GLN A 516 27.22 -19.78 5.31
C GLN A 516 26.65 -18.57 4.54
N THR A 517 26.15 -17.55 5.19
CA THR A 517 25.74 -16.31 4.51
C THR A 517 26.96 -15.60 3.92
N PRO A 518 26.97 -15.27 2.62
CA PRO A 518 28.01 -14.44 2.03
C PRO A 518 28.03 -13.05 2.66
N VAL A 519 29.22 -12.61 3.05
CA VAL A 519 29.45 -11.29 3.67
C VAL A 519 30.63 -10.61 2.98
N TYR A 520 30.72 -9.31 3.10
CA TYR A 520 31.83 -8.51 2.61
C TYR A 520 32.22 -7.42 3.61
N GLN A 521 33.41 -6.89 3.45
CA GLN A 521 33.90 -5.78 4.27
C GLN A 521 32.94 -4.59 4.20
N GLY A 522 32.55 -4.06 5.35
CA GLY A 522 31.61 -2.95 5.45
C GLY A 522 30.13 -3.35 5.45
N MET A 523 29.82 -4.63 5.29
CA MET A 523 28.45 -5.15 5.44
C MET A 523 28.05 -5.09 6.91
N VAL A 524 26.82 -4.63 7.19
CA VAL A 524 26.23 -4.64 8.53
C VAL A 524 25.63 -6.03 8.77
N VAL A 525 26.25 -6.80 9.65
CA VAL A 525 25.89 -8.20 9.93
C VAL A 525 25.12 -8.38 11.22
N GLY A 526 24.91 -7.31 11.97
CA GLY A 526 24.15 -7.33 13.20
C GLY A 526 23.99 -5.96 13.84
N GLU A 527 23.21 -5.93 14.91
CA GLU A 527 23.00 -4.77 15.77
C GLU A 527 23.86 -4.90 17.02
N HIS A 528 24.68 -3.90 17.30
CA HIS A 528 25.51 -3.88 18.50
C HIS A 528 24.64 -3.66 19.75
N SER A 529 25.01 -4.26 20.87
CA SER A 529 24.33 -4.04 22.15
C SER A 529 24.55 -2.63 22.74
N ARG A 530 25.50 -1.89 22.20
CA ARG A 530 25.83 -0.50 22.55
C ARG A 530 25.50 0.43 21.39
N ASP A 531 25.56 1.72 21.62
CA ASP A 531 25.24 2.78 20.66
C ASP A 531 26.36 3.10 19.65
N ASN A 532 27.57 2.54 19.82
CA ASN A 532 28.67 2.70 18.88
C ASN A 532 28.78 1.50 17.91
N ASP A 533 29.27 1.77 16.71
CA ASP A 533 29.59 0.74 15.74
C ASP A 533 30.78 -0.10 16.19
N LEU A 534 30.74 -1.39 15.90
CA LEU A 534 31.83 -2.33 16.21
C LEU A 534 32.18 -3.16 14.98
N GLU A 535 33.45 -3.15 14.61
CA GLU A 535 33.95 -4.03 13.55
C GLU A 535 34.21 -5.43 14.10
N ILE A 536 33.69 -6.46 13.44
CA ILE A 536 33.80 -7.84 13.87
C ILE A 536 34.23 -8.76 12.72
N ASN A 537 34.89 -9.86 13.06
CA ASN A 537 35.27 -10.87 12.10
C ASN A 537 34.37 -12.11 12.23
N VAL A 538 33.39 -12.24 11.32
CA VAL A 538 32.48 -13.40 11.26
C VAL A 538 33.04 -14.58 10.47
N LEU A 539 34.29 -14.45 9.98
CA LEU A 539 34.96 -15.45 9.13
C LEU A 539 35.99 -16.28 9.93
N LYS A 540 36.27 -15.92 11.18
CA LYS A 540 37.31 -16.55 11.98
C LYS A 540 36.91 -17.93 12.49
N GLY A 541 37.45 -18.99 11.91
CA GLY A 541 37.27 -20.36 12.37
C GLY A 541 37.92 -20.67 13.72
N LYS A 542 37.59 -21.82 14.28
CA LYS A 542 38.25 -22.37 15.46
C LYS A 542 39.71 -22.67 15.10
N GLN A 543 40.64 -22.08 15.83
CA GLN A 543 42.04 -22.48 15.70
C GLN A 543 42.18 -23.92 16.24
N LEU A 544 42.63 -24.81 15.39
CA LEU A 544 43.01 -26.16 15.80
C LEU A 544 44.29 -26.04 16.65
N THR A 545 44.16 -26.12 17.96
CA THR A 545 45.28 -26.33 18.86
C THR A 545 45.60 -27.81 18.88
N ASN A 546 46.90 -28.18 18.66
CA ASN A 546 47.40 -29.56 18.69
C ASN A 546 47.38 -30.21 20.08
N VAL A 547 46.60 -29.71 21.01
CA VAL A 547 46.43 -30.30 22.35
C VAL A 547 45.15 -31.12 22.29
N ARG A 548 45.27 -32.45 22.30
CA ARG A 548 44.19 -33.39 22.57
C ARG A 548 43.70 -33.18 24.02
N ALA A 549 42.84 -32.21 24.23
CA ALA A 549 42.00 -32.19 25.40
C ALA A 549 40.82 -33.12 25.11
N SER A 550 40.81 -34.26 25.78
CA SER A 550 39.66 -35.16 25.89
C SER A 550 38.60 -34.47 26.75
N GLY A 551 37.88 -33.53 26.19
CA GLY A 551 36.79 -32.81 26.82
C GLY A 551 35.84 -32.38 25.75
N SER A 552 34.66 -33.00 25.76
CA SER A 552 33.42 -32.71 25.05
C SER A 552 33.47 -31.54 24.06
N ASP A 553 33.28 -31.80 22.77
CA ASP A 553 32.84 -30.79 21.81
C ASP A 553 31.53 -30.22 22.37
N GLU A 554 31.62 -29.06 23.01
CA GLU A 554 30.42 -28.29 23.38
C GLU A 554 29.66 -28.00 22.09
N ALA A 555 28.44 -28.49 22.01
CA ALA A 555 27.55 -28.20 20.90
C ALA A 555 27.34 -26.68 20.83
N VAL A 556 27.76 -26.07 19.73
CA VAL A 556 27.59 -24.64 19.48
C VAL A 556 26.10 -24.34 19.33
N THR A 557 25.51 -23.68 20.33
CA THR A 557 24.13 -23.24 20.27
C THR A 557 24.07 -21.82 19.72
N LEU A 558 23.52 -21.67 18.51
CA LEU A 558 23.33 -20.38 17.87
C LEU A 558 21.95 -19.82 18.18
N VAL A 559 21.89 -18.55 18.53
CA VAL A 559 20.64 -17.79 18.59
C VAL A 559 20.20 -17.51 17.14
N SER A 560 18.92 -17.70 16.86
CA SER A 560 18.35 -17.41 15.54
C SER A 560 18.60 -15.95 15.15
N PRO A 561 19.05 -15.67 13.91
CA PRO A 561 19.27 -14.31 13.46
C PRO A 561 17.94 -13.55 13.36
N LYS A 562 18.00 -12.23 13.58
CA LYS A 562 16.87 -11.34 13.33
C LYS A 562 16.71 -11.17 11.81
N ILE A 563 15.60 -11.62 11.28
CA ILE A 563 15.24 -11.45 9.87
C ILE A 563 14.28 -10.27 9.77
N MET A 564 14.62 -9.29 8.95
CA MET A 564 13.81 -8.10 8.72
C MET A 564 13.21 -8.13 7.31
N SER A 565 11.98 -7.61 7.17
CA SER A 565 11.37 -7.36 5.87
C SER A 565 12.06 -6.21 5.14
N LEU A 566 11.75 -6.01 3.86
CA LEU A 566 12.27 -4.89 3.09
C LEU A 566 11.94 -3.53 3.74
N GLU A 567 10.69 -3.33 4.15
CA GLU A 567 10.24 -2.09 4.78
C GLU A 567 10.91 -1.86 6.13
N GLU A 568 11.07 -2.90 6.92
CA GLU A 568 11.80 -2.82 8.20
C GLU A 568 13.27 -2.42 7.97
N MET A 569 13.94 -3.01 6.98
CA MET A 569 15.32 -2.66 6.65
C MET A 569 15.45 -1.24 6.09
N MET A 570 14.53 -0.81 5.21
CA MET A 570 14.51 0.55 4.66
C MET A 570 14.46 1.61 5.76
N THR A 571 13.68 1.37 6.79
CA THR A 571 13.50 2.31 7.90
C THR A 571 14.53 2.13 9.02
N TYR A 572 15.16 0.97 9.08
CA TYR A 572 16.19 0.63 10.08
C TYR A 572 17.51 1.36 9.85
N ILE A 573 17.93 1.52 8.59
CA ILE A 573 19.26 2.08 8.24
C ILE A 573 19.44 3.52 8.70
N ASN A 574 20.68 3.87 9.06
CA ASN A 574 21.09 5.25 9.36
C ASN A 574 21.46 6.02 8.08
N SER A 575 21.73 7.31 8.24
CA SER A 575 22.15 8.20 7.15
C SER A 575 23.49 7.81 6.51
N ASP A 576 24.36 7.11 7.27
CA ASP A 576 25.67 6.61 6.82
C ASP A 576 25.61 5.16 6.30
N GLU A 577 24.42 4.61 6.16
CA GLU A 577 24.17 3.23 5.72
C GLU A 577 23.34 3.19 4.45
N LEU A 578 23.47 2.10 3.73
CA LEU A 578 22.71 1.81 2.51
C LEU A 578 22.10 0.41 2.60
N LEU A 579 21.03 0.20 1.86
CA LEU A 579 20.40 -1.10 1.70
C LEU A 579 20.64 -1.64 0.28
N GLU A 580 21.30 -2.78 0.20
CA GLU A 580 21.48 -3.54 -1.04
C GLU A 580 20.27 -4.46 -1.25
N VAL A 581 19.59 -4.30 -2.36
CA VAL A 581 18.40 -5.06 -2.73
C VAL A 581 18.67 -5.87 -3.99
N THR A 582 18.49 -7.19 -3.90
CA THR A 582 18.59 -8.10 -5.02
C THR A 582 17.36 -8.99 -5.11
N PRO A 583 17.15 -9.74 -6.21
CA PRO A 583 16.04 -10.70 -6.28
C PRO A 583 16.04 -11.75 -5.17
N MET A 584 17.22 -12.11 -4.66
CA MET A 584 17.38 -13.19 -3.67
C MET A 584 17.74 -12.71 -2.26
N SER A 585 18.29 -11.50 -2.11
CA SER A 585 18.87 -11.06 -0.83
C SER A 585 18.58 -9.59 -0.53
N LEU A 586 18.56 -9.29 0.75
CA LEU A 586 18.54 -7.93 1.31
C LEU A 586 19.76 -7.82 2.25
N ARG A 587 20.64 -6.87 1.99
CA ARG A 587 21.88 -6.68 2.76
C ARG A 587 22.03 -5.25 3.21
N LEU A 588 22.23 -5.07 4.50
CA LEU A 588 22.58 -3.77 5.06
C LEU A 588 24.08 -3.55 4.92
N ARG A 589 24.51 -2.34 4.59
CA ARG A 589 25.90 -1.99 4.45
C ARG A 589 26.19 -0.57 4.89
N LYS A 590 27.44 -0.30 5.24
CA LYS A 590 27.90 1.07 5.37
C LYS A 590 28.06 1.72 3.98
N LYS A 591 27.84 3.02 3.92
CA LYS A 591 28.03 3.80 2.68
C LYS A 591 29.46 3.67 2.16
N TYR A 592 30.44 3.78 3.04
CA TYR A 592 31.85 3.54 2.77
C TYR A 592 32.26 2.19 3.33
N LEU A 593 32.70 1.28 2.46
CA LEU A 593 33.06 -0.08 2.85
C LEU A 593 34.43 -0.17 3.54
N ASP A 594 35.40 0.70 3.16
CA ASP A 594 36.71 0.78 3.78
C ASP A 594 36.64 1.49 5.15
N PRO A 595 37.15 0.86 6.22
CA PRO A 595 37.22 1.48 7.57
C PRO A 595 37.96 2.82 7.61
N ASN A 596 38.99 2.99 6.80
CA ASN A 596 39.76 4.24 6.75
C ASN A 596 38.97 5.37 6.11
N GLU A 597 38.23 5.06 5.05
CA GLU A 597 37.29 6.01 4.43
C GLU A 597 36.20 6.42 5.42
N ARG A 598 35.59 5.47 6.14
CA ARG A 598 34.60 5.78 7.18
C ARG A 598 35.15 6.75 8.23
N LYS A 599 36.36 6.52 8.73
CA LYS A 599 37.03 7.42 9.70
C LYS A 599 37.30 8.81 9.12
N LYS A 600 37.71 8.88 7.85
CA LYS A 600 37.97 10.15 7.16
C LYS A 600 36.72 11.00 7.05
N TYR A 601 35.62 10.42 6.58
CA TYR A 601 34.36 11.14 6.38
C TYR A 601 33.63 11.46 7.69
N SER A 602 33.74 10.61 8.70
CA SER A 602 33.25 10.88 10.06
C SER A 602 33.92 12.12 10.68
N LYS A 603 35.23 12.27 10.50
CA LYS A 603 35.99 13.45 10.99
C LYS A 603 35.67 14.73 10.22
N ALA A 604 35.28 14.61 8.95
CA ALA A 604 34.94 15.75 8.11
C ALA A 604 33.51 16.28 8.33
N GLY A 605 32.68 15.60 9.14
CA GLY A 605 31.28 15.97 9.38
C GLY A 605 30.39 15.84 8.15
N SER A 606 30.81 15.07 7.16
CA SER A 606 30.12 14.90 5.85
C SER A 606 29.28 13.63 5.83
N PHE A 607 28.21 13.56 6.65
CA PHE A 607 27.22 12.49 6.57
C PHE A 607 25.86 13.02 6.17
#